data_4d8a63fc5cf1e4ff4b9959d150e2bd8d
#
_entry.id   4d8a63fc5cf1e4ff4b9959d150e2bd8d
#
_cell.length_a   1.000
_cell.length_b   1.000
_cell.length_c   1.000
_cell.angle_alpha   90.00
_cell.angle_beta   90.00
_cell.angle_gamma   90.00
#
_symmetry.space_group_name_H-M   'P 1'
#
loop_
_entity.id
_entity.type
_entity.pdbx_description
1 polymer ?
#
loop_
_entity_poly.entity_id
_entity_poly.type
_entity_poly.pdbx_seq_one_letter_code
_entity_poly.pdbx_strand_id
1 'polypeptide(L)'
;MTSPLERATDLPAVDTAWKLLERSFPPSELVDRAAFEASILDGSKVLWTDAQGVVLAVTCDLGLPGQQVLLEYLAVEPERRSAGFGSLALRSLTHQCDGPIVFEMDPPNAEHADTMRRLAFYDRFGASRIAHSDGYCMPDLAGDGLVPMWLMDLIPSRSPSRLSVGEVVTLTEAIWRASYGCPDGDPRLHQVVTRIRTRARGE
;
A
#
# COMPACT_ATOMS: atom_id res chain seq x y z
N MET A 1 0.68 27.32 3.20
CA MET A 1 0.73 26.26 4.23
C MET A 1 -0.11 25.11 3.70
N THR A 2 0.45 23.94 3.50
CA THR A 2 -0.29 22.73 3.08
C THR A 2 -1.01 22.18 4.31
N SER A 3 -2.33 21.99 4.21
CA SER A 3 -3.15 21.40 5.28
C SER A 3 -2.76 19.93 5.51
N PRO A 4 -2.87 19.41 6.75
CA PRO A 4 -2.73 17.99 7.01
C PRO A 4 -3.78 17.19 6.20
N LEU A 5 -3.55 15.90 6.04
CA LEU A 5 -4.57 15.04 5.45
C LEU A 5 -5.76 14.90 6.40
N GLU A 6 -6.96 14.93 5.84
CA GLU A 6 -8.22 14.71 6.53
C GLU A 6 -8.95 13.51 5.92
N ARG A 7 -9.79 12.87 6.71
CA ARG A 7 -10.63 11.76 6.21
C ARG A 7 -11.72 12.33 5.32
N ALA A 8 -11.89 11.73 4.15
CA ALA A 8 -12.96 12.07 3.23
C ALA A 8 -13.91 10.87 3.07
N THR A 9 -15.21 11.14 3.18
CA THR A 9 -16.26 10.09 3.14
C THR A 9 -17.42 10.47 2.22
N ASP A 10 -17.35 11.63 1.55
CA ASP A 10 -18.39 12.06 0.62
C ASP A 10 -18.09 11.60 -0.82
N LEU A 11 -19.14 11.38 -1.57
CA LEU A 11 -19.04 10.91 -2.96
C LEU A 11 -18.23 11.83 -3.89
N PRO A 12 -18.30 13.17 -3.80
CA PRO A 12 -17.45 14.05 -4.60
C PRO A 12 -15.94 13.84 -4.34
N ALA A 13 -15.54 13.68 -3.07
CA ALA A 13 -14.14 13.39 -2.74
C ALA A 13 -13.71 12.01 -3.26
N VAL A 14 -14.56 11.00 -3.16
CA VAL A 14 -14.31 9.66 -3.69
C VAL A 14 -14.15 9.68 -5.22
N ASP A 15 -15.00 10.41 -5.95
CA ASP A 15 -14.90 10.55 -7.40
C ASP A 15 -13.61 11.30 -7.82
N THR A 16 -13.25 12.33 -7.09
CA THR A 16 -11.98 13.06 -7.30
C THR A 16 -10.78 12.16 -7.06
N ALA A 17 -10.79 11.39 -5.97
CA ALA A 17 -9.75 10.44 -5.63
C ALA A 17 -9.61 9.36 -6.70
N TRP A 18 -10.73 8.79 -7.16
CA TRP A 18 -10.71 7.77 -8.21
C TRP A 18 -10.04 8.28 -9.49
N LYS A 19 -10.39 9.47 -9.96
CA LYS A 19 -9.77 10.09 -11.14
C LYS A 19 -8.26 10.27 -10.99
N LEU A 20 -7.77 10.55 -9.79
CA LEU A 20 -6.34 10.63 -9.53
C LEU A 20 -5.68 9.24 -9.52
N LEU A 21 -6.35 8.24 -8.98
CA LEU A 21 -5.87 6.84 -9.00
C LEU A 21 -5.73 6.33 -10.43
N GLU A 22 -6.74 6.48 -11.28
CA GLU A 22 -6.71 6.06 -12.69
C GLU A 22 -5.54 6.67 -13.49
N ARG A 23 -5.12 7.89 -13.13
CA ARG A 23 -3.97 8.56 -13.76
C ARG A 23 -2.63 8.17 -13.14
N SER A 24 -2.64 7.55 -11.97
CA SER A 24 -1.43 7.31 -11.17
C SER A 24 -0.98 5.86 -11.16
N PHE A 25 -1.89 4.92 -11.39
CA PHE A 25 -1.65 3.48 -11.30
C PHE A 25 -2.11 2.75 -12.57
N PRO A 26 -1.42 1.68 -12.96
CA PRO A 26 -1.86 0.84 -14.06
C PRO A 26 -3.11 0.03 -13.67
N PRO A 27 -3.93 -0.42 -14.64
CA PRO A 27 -5.12 -1.24 -14.36
C PRO A 27 -4.83 -2.53 -13.58
N SER A 28 -3.64 -3.10 -13.72
CA SER A 28 -3.20 -4.29 -12.96
C SER A 28 -3.06 -4.08 -11.45
N GLU A 29 -3.02 -2.81 -11.00
CA GLU A 29 -2.87 -2.42 -9.60
C GLU A 29 -4.10 -1.68 -9.04
N LEU A 30 -5.14 -1.48 -9.85
CA LEU A 30 -6.36 -0.81 -9.42
C LEU A 30 -7.47 -1.82 -9.17
N VAL A 31 -8.07 -1.77 -7.97
CA VAL A 31 -9.31 -2.47 -7.67
C VAL A 31 -10.45 -1.95 -8.56
N ASP A 32 -11.55 -2.69 -8.67
CA ASP A 32 -12.74 -2.20 -9.37
C ASP A 32 -13.28 -0.92 -8.70
N ARG A 33 -13.76 0.03 -9.53
CA ARG A 33 -14.27 1.32 -9.03
C ARG A 33 -15.42 1.16 -8.04
N ALA A 34 -16.37 0.27 -8.33
CA ALA A 34 -17.51 0.09 -7.42
C ALA A 34 -17.07 -0.53 -6.10
N ALA A 35 -16.09 -1.45 -6.11
CA ALA A 35 -15.50 -2.01 -4.91
C ALA A 35 -14.72 -0.92 -4.11
N PHE A 36 -13.99 -0.04 -4.78
CA PHE A 36 -13.32 1.09 -4.16
C PHE A 36 -14.33 2.02 -3.45
N GLU A 37 -15.35 2.48 -4.17
CA GLU A 37 -16.39 3.36 -3.62
C GLU A 37 -17.09 2.70 -2.42
N ALA A 38 -17.50 1.43 -2.55
CA ALA A 38 -18.14 0.71 -1.47
C ALA A 38 -17.27 0.62 -0.21
N SER A 39 -15.99 0.31 -0.38
CA SER A 39 -15.05 0.16 0.75
C SER A 39 -14.76 1.48 1.51
N ILE A 40 -14.83 2.63 0.84
CA ILE A 40 -14.72 3.92 1.52
C ILE A 40 -16.04 4.26 2.24
N LEU A 41 -17.18 4.00 1.62
CA LEU A 41 -18.48 4.34 2.18
C LEU A 41 -18.88 3.45 3.37
N ASP A 42 -18.49 2.18 3.37
CA ASP A 42 -18.73 1.26 4.50
C ASP A 42 -17.67 1.37 5.60
N GLY A 43 -16.59 2.15 5.36
CA GLY A 43 -15.53 2.41 6.33
C GLY A 43 -14.49 1.29 6.44
N SER A 44 -14.53 0.25 5.61
CA SER A 44 -13.49 -0.80 5.57
C SER A 44 -12.15 -0.26 5.07
N LYS A 45 -12.18 0.80 4.26
CA LYS A 45 -11.02 1.60 3.89
C LYS A 45 -11.20 3.07 4.26
N VAL A 46 -10.11 3.76 4.50
CA VAL A 46 -10.10 5.19 4.83
C VAL A 46 -9.44 5.96 3.70
N LEU A 47 -10.19 6.87 3.09
CA LEU A 47 -9.67 7.86 2.14
C LEU A 47 -9.17 9.09 2.92
N TRP A 48 -7.93 9.45 2.66
CA TRP A 48 -7.26 10.64 3.19
C TRP A 48 -6.95 11.58 2.03
N THR A 49 -7.28 12.85 2.18
CA THR A 49 -6.97 13.86 1.17
C THR A 49 -6.66 15.20 1.82
N ASP A 50 -5.94 16.06 1.11
CA ASP A 50 -5.84 17.46 1.51
C ASP A 50 -7.08 18.25 1.04
N ALA A 51 -7.29 19.45 1.58
CA ALA A 51 -8.45 20.27 1.29
C ALA A 51 -8.62 20.64 -0.21
N GLN A 52 -7.59 20.47 -1.02
CA GLN A 52 -7.60 20.78 -2.45
C GLN A 52 -7.72 19.53 -3.34
N GLY A 53 -7.69 18.32 -2.77
CA GLY A 53 -7.68 17.08 -3.53
C GLY A 53 -6.40 16.83 -4.35
N VAL A 54 -5.30 17.50 -4.00
CA VAL A 54 -4.01 17.41 -4.71
C VAL A 54 -3.24 16.14 -4.35
N VAL A 55 -3.44 15.67 -3.14
CA VAL A 55 -2.83 14.43 -2.64
C VAL A 55 -3.88 13.55 -1.99
N LEU A 56 -3.78 12.27 -2.23
CA LEU A 56 -4.61 11.28 -1.55
C LEU A 56 -3.76 10.12 -1.03
N ALA A 57 -4.26 9.50 0.01
CA ALA A 57 -3.85 8.18 0.44
C ALA A 57 -5.09 7.33 0.76
N VAL A 58 -4.97 6.03 0.59
CA VAL A 58 -6.00 5.06 1.00
C VAL A 58 -5.35 4.07 1.94
N THR A 59 -5.97 3.88 3.09
CA THR A 59 -5.50 2.93 4.10
C THR A 59 -6.59 1.96 4.51
N CYS A 60 -6.21 0.73 4.87
CA CYS A 60 -7.11 -0.20 5.54
C CYS A 60 -6.43 -0.86 6.74
N ASP A 61 -7.22 -1.17 7.76
CA ASP A 61 -6.78 -1.97 8.91
C ASP A 61 -6.71 -3.44 8.48
N LEU A 62 -5.59 -4.09 8.78
CA LEU A 62 -5.40 -5.51 8.45
C LEU A 62 -5.99 -6.48 9.49
N GLY A 63 -6.52 -5.96 10.60
CA GLY A 63 -7.10 -6.78 11.67
C GLY A 63 -6.10 -7.69 12.38
N LEU A 64 -4.81 -7.38 12.30
CA LEU A 64 -3.74 -8.18 12.87
C LEU A 64 -3.34 -7.71 14.27
N PRO A 65 -2.81 -8.63 15.13
CA PRO A 65 -2.26 -8.30 16.44
C PRO A 65 -1.09 -7.32 16.32
N GLY A 66 -1.12 -6.14 16.44
CA GLY A 66 -0.07 -5.13 16.22
C GLY A 66 -0.57 -3.96 15.42
N GLN A 67 -1.86 -3.98 15.06
CA GLN A 67 -2.56 -2.87 14.44
C GLN A 67 -1.89 -2.38 13.15
N GLN A 68 -1.37 -3.32 12.34
CA GLN A 68 -0.80 -2.97 11.05
C GLN A 68 -1.87 -2.35 10.15
N VAL A 69 -1.53 -1.19 9.60
CA VAL A 69 -2.33 -0.48 8.61
C VAL A 69 -1.67 -0.62 7.25
N LEU A 70 -2.40 -1.10 6.25
CA LEU A 70 -1.93 -1.08 4.87
C LEU A 70 -2.12 0.32 4.29
N LEU A 71 -1.06 0.92 3.78
CA LEU A 71 -1.14 2.04 2.84
C LEU A 71 -1.28 1.46 1.43
N GLU A 72 -2.50 1.39 0.97
CA GLU A 72 -2.85 0.77 -0.31
C GLU A 72 -2.50 1.68 -1.50
N TYR A 73 -2.82 2.96 -1.38
CA TYR A 73 -2.51 3.97 -2.40
C TYR A 73 -1.95 5.24 -1.77
N LEU A 74 -0.96 5.82 -2.43
CA LEU A 74 -0.48 7.18 -2.18
C LEU A 74 -0.25 7.86 -3.53
N ALA A 75 -1.05 8.86 -3.85
CA ALA A 75 -0.96 9.58 -5.11
C ALA A 75 -0.89 11.09 -4.90
N VAL A 76 -0.16 11.76 -5.77
CA VAL A 76 -0.06 13.23 -5.85
C VAL A 76 -0.32 13.62 -7.31
N GLU A 77 -1.15 14.64 -7.51
CA GLU A 77 -1.40 15.22 -8.83
C GLU A 77 -0.08 15.42 -9.59
N PRO A 78 0.03 14.96 -10.85
CA PRO A 78 1.28 14.98 -11.61
C PRO A 78 1.96 16.35 -11.63
N GLU A 79 1.18 17.42 -11.82
CA GLU A 79 1.65 18.81 -11.90
C GLU A 79 2.11 19.36 -10.55
N ARG A 80 1.81 18.68 -9.47
CA ARG A 80 2.14 19.04 -8.08
C ARG A 80 3.19 18.13 -7.46
N ARG A 81 3.68 17.15 -8.19
CA ARG A 81 4.79 16.29 -7.73
C ARG A 81 6.04 17.14 -7.47
N SER A 82 6.92 16.62 -6.63
CA SER A 82 8.14 17.30 -6.16
C SER A 82 7.93 18.58 -5.33
N ALA A 83 6.69 19.00 -5.07
CA ALA A 83 6.36 20.14 -4.21
C ALA A 83 6.17 19.77 -2.71
N GLY A 84 6.52 18.54 -2.32
CA GLY A 84 6.50 18.10 -0.92
C GLY A 84 5.18 17.48 -0.44
N PHE A 85 4.13 17.43 -1.28
CA PHE A 85 2.81 16.91 -0.88
C PHE A 85 2.86 15.44 -0.42
N GLY A 86 3.57 14.55 -1.14
CA GLY A 86 3.74 13.17 -0.71
C GLY A 86 4.43 13.05 0.65
N SER A 87 5.42 13.90 0.91
CA SER A 87 6.12 13.94 2.20
C SER A 87 5.21 14.41 3.34
N LEU A 88 4.34 15.38 3.06
CA LEU A 88 3.34 15.83 4.01
C LEU A 88 2.33 14.73 4.31
N ALA A 89 1.83 14.07 3.26
CA ALA A 89 0.87 12.98 3.39
C ALA A 89 1.43 11.85 4.27
N LEU A 90 2.64 11.40 3.99
CA LEU A 90 3.25 10.32 4.75
C LEU A 90 3.48 10.67 6.22
N ARG A 91 3.94 11.90 6.50
CA ARG A 91 4.02 12.42 7.89
C ARG A 91 2.66 12.49 8.57
N SER A 92 1.64 12.96 7.87
CA SER A 92 0.29 13.02 8.41
C SER A 92 -0.22 11.62 8.79
N LEU A 93 -0.05 10.63 7.90
CA LEU A 93 -0.44 9.24 8.15
C LEU A 93 0.29 8.63 9.34
N THR A 94 1.61 8.84 9.46
CA THR A 94 2.40 8.31 10.60
C THR A 94 1.99 8.91 11.94
N HIS A 95 1.31 10.05 11.96
CA HIS A 95 0.75 10.63 13.18
C HIS A 95 -0.69 10.19 13.46
N GLN A 96 -1.42 9.74 12.44
CA GLN A 96 -2.84 9.39 12.55
C GLN A 96 -3.09 7.88 12.63
N CYS A 97 -2.13 7.06 12.20
CA CYS A 97 -2.21 5.62 12.33
C CYS A 97 -1.52 5.18 13.63
N ASP A 98 -2.21 4.39 14.44
CA ASP A 98 -1.72 3.93 15.74
C ASP A 98 -0.68 2.79 15.62
N GLY A 99 -0.63 2.11 14.47
CA GLY A 99 0.24 0.97 14.22
C GLY A 99 1.27 1.18 13.12
N PRO A 100 2.11 0.17 12.88
CA PRO A 100 3.03 0.16 11.74
C PRO A 100 2.28 0.30 10.42
N ILE A 101 2.77 1.15 9.53
CA ILE A 101 2.27 1.25 8.17
C ILE A 101 3.04 0.27 7.31
N VAL A 102 2.34 -0.65 6.68
CA VAL A 102 2.90 -1.54 5.64
C VAL A 102 2.41 -1.10 4.27
N PHE A 103 3.18 -1.35 3.23
CA PHE A 103 2.81 -0.99 1.88
C PHE A 103 3.54 -1.85 0.85
N GLU A 104 3.00 -1.89 -0.35
CA GLU A 104 3.55 -2.57 -1.49
C GLU A 104 4.27 -1.56 -2.40
N MET A 105 5.37 -1.97 -2.98
CA MET A 105 6.15 -1.13 -3.88
C MET A 105 6.76 -1.98 -4.98
N ASP A 106 6.78 -1.47 -6.21
CA ASP A 106 7.54 -2.08 -7.30
C ASP A 106 8.98 -2.37 -6.88
N PRO A 107 9.52 -3.54 -7.22
CA PRO A 107 10.95 -3.77 -7.05
C PRO A 107 11.76 -2.68 -7.77
N PRO A 108 12.76 -2.06 -7.10
CA PRO A 108 13.57 -1.04 -7.73
C PRO A 108 14.32 -1.63 -8.93
N ASN A 109 14.25 -0.92 -10.04
CA ASN A 109 14.93 -1.30 -11.28
C ASN A 109 15.71 -0.09 -11.80
N ALA A 110 17.02 -0.25 -12.00
CA ALA A 110 17.91 0.80 -12.48
C ALA A 110 17.52 1.34 -13.87
N GLU A 111 16.82 0.53 -14.68
CA GLU A 111 16.30 0.93 -15.99
C GLU A 111 15.03 1.79 -15.89
N HIS A 112 14.39 1.80 -14.73
CA HIS A 112 13.16 2.54 -14.45
C HIS A 112 13.37 3.57 -13.34
N ALA A 113 13.74 4.79 -13.72
CA ALA A 113 14.09 5.87 -12.79
C ALA A 113 12.98 6.16 -11.75
N ASP A 114 11.72 5.89 -12.08
CA ASP A 114 10.57 6.11 -11.19
C ASP A 114 10.56 5.15 -9.99
N THR A 115 10.93 3.88 -10.19
CA THR A 115 11.00 2.90 -9.11
C THR A 115 12.13 3.26 -8.13
N MET A 116 13.27 3.73 -8.65
CA MET A 116 14.40 4.20 -7.85
C MET A 116 14.06 5.48 -7.07
N ARG A 117 13.32 6.42 -7.69
CA ARG A 117 12.84 7.64 -7.01
C ARG A 117 11.87 7.31 -5.89
N ARG A 118 10.99 6.33 -6.11
CA ARG A 118 10.02 5.85 -5.12
C ARG A 118 10.73 5.23 -3.94
N LEU A 119 11.71 4.35 -4.17
CA LEU A 119 12.54 3.78 -3.11
C LEU A 119 13.22 4.88 -2.29
N ALA A 120 13.93 5.82 -2.94
CA ALA A 120 14.60 6.93 -2.27
C ALA A 120 13.64 7.87 -1.53
N PHE A 121 12.39 7.97 -1.98
CA PHE A 121 11.34 8.71 -1.27
C PHE A 121 11.00 8.03 0.05
N TYR A 122 10.67 6.75 0.06
CA TYR A 122 10.29 6.03 1.27
C TYR A 122 11.46 5.82 2.24
N ASP A 123 12.67 5.58 1.74
CA ASP A 123 13.90 5.44 2.54
C ASP A 123 14.15 6.69 3.42
N ARG A 124 13.90 7.90 2.92
CA ARG A 124 13.99 9.14 3.71
C ARG A 124 13.04 9.21 4.91
N PHE A 125 12.02 8.38 4.93
CA PHE A 125 11.09 8.25 6.06
C PHE A 125 11.41 7.05 6.95
N GLY A 126 12.51 6.35 6.67
CA GLY A 126 12.93 5.17 7.44
C GLY A 126 12.16 3.91 7.09
N ALA A 127 11.50 3.88 5.92
CA ALA A 127 10.88 2.65 5.44
C ALA A 127 11.94 1.60 5.13
N SER A 128 11.62 0.35 5.39
CA SER A 128 12.49 -0.78 5.10
C SER A 128 11.71 -1.94 4.50
N ARG A 129 12.42 -2.77 3.73
CA ARG A 129 11.83 -4.00 3.21
C ARG A 129 11.64 -4.99 4.34
N ILE A 130 10.47 -5.59 4.42
CA ILE A 130 10.15 -6.62 5.41
C ILE A 130 11.00 -7.85 5.13
N ALA A 131 11.76 -8.32 6.13
CA ALA A 131 12.54 -9.53 6.05
C ALA A 131 11.64 -10.74 5.73
N HIS A 132 12.19 -11.75 5.03
CA HIS A 132 11.48 -12.97 4.61
C HIS A 132 10.28 -12.74 3.67
N SER A 133 10.11 -11.53 3.10
CA SER A 133 9.07 -11.24 2.10
C SER A 133 9.49 -11.54 0.66
N ASP A 134 10.64 -12.18 0.46
CA ASP A 134 11.11 -12.57 -0.87
C ASP A 134 10.12 -13.51 -1.55
N GLY A 135 9.75 -13.14 -2.79
CA GLY A 135 8.72 -13.87 -3.54
C GLY A 135 7.30 -13.36 -3.35
N TYR A 136 7.13 -12.28 -2.55
CA TYR A 136 5.85 -11.60 -2.46
C TYR A 136 5.41 -11.07 -3.83
N CYS A 137 4.13 -11.22 -4.12
CA CYS A 137 3.45 -10.67 -5.28
C CYS A 137 2.04 -10.25 -4.86
N MET A 138 1.53 -9.20 -5.49
CA MET A 138 0.08 -8.92 -5.47
C MET A 138 -0.62 -9.67 -6.61
N PRO A 139 -1.95 -9.86 -6.55
CA PRO A 139 -2.69 -10.38 -7.70
C PRO A 139 -2.68 -9.31 -8.82
N ASP A 140 -2.58 -9.75 -10.07
CA ASP A 140 -2.89 -8.89 -11.21
C ASP A 140 -4.40 -8.62 -11.22
N LEU A 141 -4.81 -7.37 -11.00
CA LEU A 141 -6.22 -6.99 -10.92
C LEU A 141 -6.87 -6.82 -12.30
N ALA A 142 -6.08 -6.78 -13.36
CA ALA A 142 -6.57 -6.77 -14.74
C ALA A 142 -6.55 -8.17 -15.40
N GLY A 143 -6.05 -9.20 -14.69
CA GLY A 143 -5.90 -10.55 -15.23
C GLY A 143 -5.78 -11.62 -14.16
N ASP A 144 -5.35 -12.81 -14.57
CA ASP A 144 -5.21 -13.98 -13.69
C ASP A 144 -3.77 -14.16 -13.14
N GLY A 145 -2.91 -13.18 -13.38
CA GLY A 145 -1.49 -13.26 -13.07
C GLY A 145 -1.13 -12.81 -11.66
N LEU A 146 0.18 -12.64 -11.48
CA LEU A 146 0.81 -12.11 -10.28
C LEU A 146 1.75 -10.98 -10.66
N VAL A 147 1.70 -9.88 -9.94
CA VAL A 147 2.60 -8.72 -10.07
C VAL A 147 3.65 -8.80 -8.95
N PRO A 148 4.95 -8.94 -9.26
CA PRO A 148 5.98 -8.95 -8.24
C PRO A 148 6.06 -7.60 -7.52
N MET A 149 6.03 -7.63 -6.18
CA MET A 149 6.14 -6.44 -5.35
C MET A 149 7.14 -6.66 -4.21
N TRP A 150 7.71 -5.58 -3.70
CA TRP A 150 8.35 -5.55 -2.40
C TRP A 150 7.32 -5.20 -1.33
N LEU A 151 7.34 -5.96 -0.24
CA LEU A 151 6.55 -5.63 0.94
C LEU A 151 7.44 -4.81 1.87
N MET A 152 6.99 -3.60 2.17
CA MET A 152 7.73 -2.59 2.93
C MET A 152 7.01 -2.28 4.24
N ASP A 153 7.76 -1.86 5.23
CA ASP A 153 7.20 -1.26 6.45
C ASP A 153 7.74 0.15 6.70
N LEU A 154 6.93 0.94 7.34
CA LEU A 154 7.28 2.24 7.86
C LEU A 154 6.90 2.28 9.34
N ILE A 155 7.91 2.17 10.21
CA ILE A 155 7.72 2.15 11.64
C ILE A 155 8.37 3.40 12.24
N PRO A 156 7.57 4.39 12.69
CA PRO A 156 8.12 5.56 13.35
C PRO A 156 8.93 5.14 14.59
N SER A 157 10.21 5.52 14.63
CA SER A 157 11.10 5.36 15.80
C SER A 157 11.46 3.92 16.22
N ARG A 158 11.37 2.92 15.33
CA ARG A 158 11.72 1.52 15.63
C ARG A 158 12.73 0.94 14.64
N SER A 159 13.40 -0.12 15.08
CA SER A 159 14.16 -1.00 14.17
C SER A 159 13.23 -1.70 13.19
N PRO A 160 13.71 -2.04 11.98
CA PRO A 160 12.91 -2.77 10.98
C PRO A 160 12.18 -3.96 11.57
N SER A 161 10.98 -4.23 11.09
CA SER A 161 10.18 -5.37 11.52
C SER A 161 10.95 -6.67 11.35
N ARG A 162 11.16 -7.38 12.44
CA ARG A 162 11.70 -8.75 12.43
C ARG A 162 10.58 -9.75 12.47
N LEU A 163 9.75 -9.75 11.44
CA LEU A 163 8.69 -10.73 11.31
C LEU A 163 9.30 -12.10 10.98
N SER A 164 8.82 -13.14 11.63
CA SER A 164 9.08 -14.52 11.24
C SER A 164 8.40 -14.84 9.90
N VAL A 165 8.84 -15.90 9.24
CA VAL A 165 8.20 -16.37 7.99
C VAL A 165 6.69 -16.61 8.17
N GLY A 166 6.27 -17.13 9.33
CA GLY A 166 4.85 -17.35 9.65
C GLY A 166 4.08 -16.03 9.71
N GLU A 167 4.64 -15.01 10.36
CA GLU A 167 4.02 -13.69 10.46
C GLU A 167 3.96 -12.98 9.09
N VAL A 168 4.99 -13.13 8.24
CA VAL A 168 4.96 -12.62 6.85
C VAL A 168 3.87 -13.29 6.03
N VAL A 169 3.67 -14.60 6.20
CA VAL A 169 2.56 -15.32 5.54
C VAL A 169 1.22 -14.79 6.02
N THR A 170 1.02 -14.65 7.33
CA THR A 170 -0.22 -14.10 7.90
C THR A 170 -0.49 -12.67 7.41
N LEU A 171 0.56 -11.84 7.35
CA LEU A 171 0.48 -10.48 6.79
C LEU A 171 0.07 -10.50 5.32
N THR A 172 0.68 -11.38 4.52
CA THR A 172 0.33 -11.57 3.09
C THR A 172 -1.15 -11.95 2.93
N GLU A 173 -1.63 -12.93 3.69
CA GLU A 173 -3.02 -13.38 3.66
C GLU A 173 -3.99 -12.25 4.07
N ALA A 174 -3.63 -11.45 5.08
CA ALA A 174 -4.42 -10.31 5.52
C ALA A 174 -4.50 -9.21 4.45
N ILE A 175 -3.37 -8.86 3.80
CA ILE A 175 -3.34 -7.90 2.70
C ILE A 175 -4.23 -8.38 1.56
N TRP A 176 -4.08 -9.62 1.13
CA TRP A 176 -4.85 -10.17 0.02
C TRP A 176 -6.36 -10.16 0.27
N ARG A 177 -6.76 -10.44 1.50
CA ARG A 177 -8.16 -10.39 1.90
C ARG A 177 -8.69 -8.96 2.00
N ALA A 178 -7.98 -8.08 2.70
CA ALA A 178 -8.46 -6.73 3.01
C ALA A 178 -8.39 -5.79 1.81
N SER A 179 -7.31 -5.86 1.01
CA SER A 179 -7.10 -4.96 -0.12
C SER A 179 -7.77 -5.45 -1.39
N TYR A 180 -7.61 -6.74 -1.71
CA TYR A 180 -8.02 -7.30 -3.01
C TYR A 180 -9.29 -8.14 -2.95
N GLY A 181 -9.85 -8.36 -1.76
CA GLY A 181 -11.05 -9.19 -1.59
C GLY A 181 -10.84 -10.66 -1.98
N CYS A 182 -9.59 -11.11 -2.06
CA CYS A 182 -9.27 -12.47 -2.43
C CYS A 182 -9.66 -13.45 -1.32
N PRO A 183 -10.38 -14.54 -1.61
CA PRO A 183 -10.70 -15.56 -0.61
C PRO A 183 -9.46 -16.34 -0.18
N ASP A 184 -9.49 -16.91 1.01
CA ASP A 184 -8.38 -17.71 1.57
C ASP A 184 -7.96 -18.90 0.68
N GLY A 185 -8.87 -19.38 -0.17
CA GLY A 185 -8.62 -20.46 -1.14
C GLY A 185 -8.14 -20.01 -2.53
N ASP A 186 -7.81 -18.74 -2.72
CA ASP A 186 -7.31 -18.27 -4.03
C ASP A 186 -6.00 -19.00 -4.40
N PRO A 187 -5.93 -19.68 -5.56
CA PRO A 187 -4.76 -20.45 -5.95
C PRO A 187 -3.51 -19.57 -6.15
N ARG A 188 -3.67 -18.30 -6.49
CA ARG A 188 -2.57 -17.32 -6.64
C ARG A 188 -1.98 -16.99 -5.27
N LEU A 189 -2.83 -16.80 -4.23
CA LEU A 189 -2.38 -16.59 -2.86
C LEU A 189 -1.57 -17.79 -2.36
N HIS A 190 -2.07 -19.01 -2.60
CA HIS A 190 -1.33 -20.24 -2.25
C HIS A 190 0.04 -20.30 -2.92
N GLN A 191 0.14 -19.90 -4.20
CA GLN A 191 1.40 -19.84 -4.93
C GLN A 191 2.36 -18.81 -4.29
N VAL A 192 1.89 -17.62 -3.90
CA VAL A 192 2.72 -16.60 -3.25
C VAL A 192 3.22 -17.08 -1.89
N VAL A 193 2.34 -17.63 -1.05
CA VAL A 193 2.72 -18.20 0.25
C VAL A 193 3.77 -19.31 0.10
N THR A 194 3.62 -20.17 -0.90
CA THR A 194 4.60 -21.21 -1.18
C THR A 194 5.96 -20.63 -1.58
N ARG A 195 5.99 -19.59 -2.43
CA ARG A 195 7.22 -18.88 -2.81
C ARG A 195 7.94 -18.27 -1.62
N ILE A 196 7.21 -17.56 -0.74
CA ILE A 196 7.75 -16.96 0.49
C ILE A 196 8.41 -18.03 1.35
N ARG A 197 7.69 -19.13 1.64
CA ARG A 197 8.21 -20.24 2.46
C ARG A 197 9.42 -20.93 1.87
N THR A 198 9.47 -21.06 0.54
CA THR A 198 10.58 -21.73 -0.15
C THR A 198 11.84 -20.86 -0.14
N ARG A 199 11.71 -19.58 -0.37
CA ARG A 199 12.84 -18.65 -0.39
C ARG A 199 13.45 -18.45 1.00
N ALA A 200 12.62 -18.36 2.03
CA ALA A 200 13.10 -18.28 3.40
C ALA A 200 13.84 -19.52 3.92
N ARG A 201 13.74 -20.67 3.23
CA ARG A 201 14.49 -21.90 3.56
C ARG A 201 15.83 -22.01 2.84
N GLY A 202 16.04 -21.19 1.81
CA GLY A 202 17.26 -21.15 1.02
C GLY A 202 18.28 -20.09 1.48
N GLU A 203 17.89 -19.30 2.48
CA GLU A 203 18.76 -18.37 3.19
C GLU A 203 19.39 -19.04 4.44
#